data_a9a2f8ebd60fd43178d8e0e18ca6cf9a
#
_entry.id   a9a2f8ebd60fd43178d8e0e18ca6cf9a
#
_cell.length_a   1.000
_cell.length_b   1.000
_cell.length_c   1.000
_cell.angle_alpha   90.00
_cell.angle_beta   90.00
_cell.angle_gamma   90.00
#
_symmetry.space_group_name_H-M   'P 1'
#
loop_
_entity.id
_entity.type
_entity.pdbx_description
1 polymer ?
#
loop_
_entity_poly.entity_id
_entity_poly.type
_entity_poly.pdbx_seq_one_letter_code
_entity_poly.pdbx_strand_id
1 'polypeptide(L)'
;MPRRYWRLVFFTGYSLLTTALALPHDGQIVAIDPNREAFDVGLPFIQKVGVEHKINFIDSDAISVLNEMLTNGTLKMEFDFVFVDADKPNYINYHEQAIKLVKVRGVIAYDNILWYGSVVSNEEEVPEFLCIGRKPIIELNKYLASNPRIEIAQISIADVA
;
A
#
# COMPACT_ATOMS: atom_id res chain seq x y z
N MET A 1 23.60 1.23 1.62
CA MET A 1 22.69 0.55 0.66
C MET A 1 21.50 1.44 0.47
N PRO A 2 21.00 1.67 -0.76
CA PRO A 2 19.81 2.46 -0.97
C PRO A 2 18.61 1.82 -0.26
N ARG A 3 17.84 2.62 0.44
CA ARG A 3 16.61 2.16 1.08
C ARG A 3 15.51 2.07 0.03
N ARG A 4 14.85 0.92 -0.07
CA ARG A 4 13.80 0.68 -1.05
C ARG A 4 12.46 0.68 -0.35
N TYR A 5 11.55 1.48 -0.86
CA TYR A 5 10.19 1.60 -0.37
C TYR A 5 9.23 1.18 -1.47
N TRP A 6 8.19 0.50 -1.08
CA TRP A 6 7.24 -0.04 -2.02
C TRP A 6 5.83 0.44 -1.69
N ARG A 7 5.07 0.76 -2.74
CA ARG A 7 3.73 1.26 -2.59
C ARG A 7 2.78 0.64 -3.62
N LEU A 8 1.63 0.19 -3.13
CA LEU A 8 0.50 -0.27 -3.92
C LEU A 8 -0.58 0.78 -3.93
N VAL A 9 -1.00 1.21 -5.11
CA VAL A 9 -2.08 2.13 -5.46
C VAL A 9 -2.00 3.53 -4.83
N PHE A 10 -2.17 4.53 -5.65
CA PHE A 10 -2.32 5.91 -5.22
C PHE A 10 -3.31 6.64 -6.14
N PHE A 11 -4.05 7.57 -5.56
CA PHE A 11 -4.91 8.48 -6.29
C PHE A 11 -4.18 9.83 -6.45
N THR A 12 -4.05 10.34 -7.69
CA THR A 12 -3.43 11.64 -8.05
C THR A 12 -1.98 11.86 -7.59
N GLY A 13 -1.30 10.88 -7.05
CA GLY A 13 0.12 10.93 -6.70
C GLY A 13 0.48 11.67 -5.40
N TYR A 14 -0.49 12.19 -4.62
CA TYR A 14 -0.22 12.97 -3.40
C TYR A 14 0.62 12.18 -2.38
N SER A 15 0.19 11.00 -2.02
CA SER A 15 0.89 10.18 -1.05
C SER A 15 2.19 9.58 -1.60
N LEU A 16 2.32 9.42 -2.93
CA LEU A 16 3.58 9.07 -3.58
C LEU A 16 4.59 10.23 -3.45
N LEU A 17 4.14 11.46 -3.73
CA LEU A 17 4.95 12.66 -3.60
C LEU A 17 5.44 12.85 -2.16
N THR A 18 4.55 12.77 -1.17
CA THR A 18 4.90 12.92 0.25
C THR A 18 5.89 11.86 0.72
N THR A 19 5.72 10.62 0.26
CA THR A 19 6.69 9.54 0.52
C THR A 19 8.05 9.86 -0.10
N ALA A 20 8.08 10.28 -1.37
CA ALA A 20 9.33 10.61 -2.06
C ALA A 20 10.08 11.77 -1.39
N LEU A 21 9.36 12.76 -0.86
CA LEU A 21 9.93 13.87 -0.10
C LEU A 21 10.51 13.43 1.25
N ALA A 22 9.87 12.47 1.92
CA ALA A 22 10.32 11.95 3.20
C ALA A 22 11.56 11.04 3.10
N LEU A 23 11.82 10.48 1.91
CA LEU A 23 12.96 9.60 1.70
C LEU A 23 14.28 10.36 1.56
N PRO A 24 15.41 9.77 2.01
CA PRO A 24 16.73 10.28 1.69
C PRO A 24 16.94 10.35 0.17
N HIS A 25 17.97 11.09 -0.25
CA HIS A 25 18.23 11.36 -1.67
C HIS A 25 18.41 10.07 -2.51
N ASP A 26 18.98 9.04 -1.93
CA ASP A 26 19.21 7.73 -2.55
C ASP A 26 18.06 6.72 -2.33
N GLY A 27 16.97 7.15 -1.69
CA GLY A 27 15.78 6.32 -1.49
C GLY A 27 15.08 6.02 -2.81
N GLN A 28 14.52 4.81 -2.94
CA GLN A 28 13.84 4.35 -4.14
C GLN A 28 12.42 3.86 -3.80
N ILE A 29 11.48 4.17 -4.65
CA ILE A 29 10.07 3.76 -4.56
C ILE A 29 9.72 2.95 -5.80
N VAL A 30 9.09 1.80 -5.58
CA VAL A 30 8.34 1.10 -6.64
C VAL A 30 6.87 1.41 -6.42
N ALA A 31 6.26 2.13 -7.35
CA ALA A 31 4.84 2.47 -7.34
C ALA A 31 4.13 1.62 -8.40
N ILE A 32 3.10 0.88 -7.97
CA ILE A 32 2.35 0.00 -8.87
C ILE A 32 0.90 0.46 -8.87
N ASP A 33 0.37 0.79 -10.02
CA ASP A 33 -1.01 1.20 -10.20
C ASP A 33 -1.45 0.94 -11.65
N PRO A 34 -2.63 0.37 -11.91
CA PRO A 34 -3.16 0.19 -13.26
C PRO A 34 -3.73 1.50 -13.86
N ASN A 35 -3.76 2.59 -13.11
CA ASN A 35 -4.27 3.86 -13.56
C ASN A 35 -3.14 4.85 -13.89
N ARG A 36 -2.59 4.74 -15.08
CA ARG A 36 -1.57 5.63 -15.61
C ARG A 36 -2.02 7.09 -15.63
N GLU A 37 -3.29 7.34 -15.92
CA GLU A 37 -3.80 8.72 -16.00
C GLU A 37 -3.76 9.40 -14.62
N ALA A 38 -4.07 8.67 -13.55
CA ALA A 38 -3.96 9.20 -12.19
C ALA A 38 -2.50 9.55 -11.82
N PHE A 39 -1.53 8.74 -12.26
CA PHE A 39 -0.11 9.05 -12.09
C PHE A 39 0.28 10.31 -12.86
N ASP A 40 -0.15 10.44 -14.11
CA ASP A 40 0.21 11.55 -14.96
C ASP A 40 -0.34 12.90 -14.44
N VAL A 41 -1.42 12.91 -13.68
CA VAL A 41 -1.90 14.10 -12.95
C VAL A 41 -0.92 14.54 -11.86
N GLY A 42 -0.31 13.60 -11.15
CA GLY A 42 0.67 13.89 -10.09
C GLY A 42 2.08 14.21 -10.59
N LEU A 43 2.45 13.67 -11.75
CA LEU A 43 3.82 13.73 -12.29
C LEU A 43 4.40 15.15 -12.39
N PRO A 44 3.70 16.19 -12.87
CA PRO A 44 4.25 17.56 -12.93
C PRO A 44 4.64 18.12 -11.56
N PHE A 45 3.93 17.73 -10.49
CA PHE A 45 4.26 18.15 -9.12
C PHE A 45 5.49 17.41 -8.60
N ILE A 46 5.62 16.13 -8.89
CA ILE A 46 6.79 15.30 -8.56
C ILE A 46 8.05 15.85 -9.24
N GLN A 47 7.95 16.20 -10.54
CA GLN A 47 9.01 16.81 -11.32
C GLN A 47 9.40 18.17 -10.78
N LYS A 48 8.42 19.02 -10.47
CA LYS A 48 8.66 20.39 -9.96
C LYS A 48 9.49 20.39 -8.67
N VAL A 49 9.36 19.38 -7.81
CA VAL A 49 10.14 19.27 -6.57
C VAL A 49 11.39 18.40 -6.72
N GLY A 50 11.65 17.85 -7.90
CA GLY A 50 12.92 17.17 -8.24
C GLY A 50 13.08 15.77 -7.63
N VAL A 51 11.97 15.07 -7.29
CA VAL A 51 12.03 13.74 -6.67
C VAL A 51 11.66 12.58 -7.61
N GLU A 52 11.43 12.86 -8.88
CA GLU A 52 11.08 11.86 -9.91
C GLU A 52 12.10 10.72 -9.98
N HIS A 53 13.37 11.04 -9.83
CA HIS A 53 14.48 10.08 -9.87
C HIS A 53 14.39 8.97 -8.79
N LYS A 54 13.56 9.15 -7.77
CA LYS A 54 13.31 8.15 -6.72
C LYS A 54 12.21 7.17 -7.08
N ILE A 55 11.40 7.44 -8.11
CA ILE A 55 10.16 6.74 -8.38
C ILE A 55 10.30 5.86 -9.62
N ASN A 56 10.09 4.57 -9.45
CA ASN A 56 9.89 3.61 -10.53
C ASN A 56 8.39 3.27 -10.56
N PHE A 57 7.66 3.85 -11.51
CA PHE A 57 6.25 3.59 -11.72
C PHE A 57 6.04 2.39 -12.65
N ILE A 58 5.20 1.46 -12.23
CA ILE A 58 4.81 0.27 -12.99
C ILE A 58 3.31 0.34 -13.26
N ASP A 59 2.95 0.52 -14.52
CA ASP A 59 1.58 0.53 -15.01
C ASP A 59 1.09 -0.91 -15.17
N SER A 60 0.53 -1.48 -14.10
CA SER A 60 0.04 -2.86 -14.08
C SER A 60 -0.80 -3.13 -12.83
N ASP A 61 -1.50 -4.26 -12.82
CA ASP A 61 -2.11 -4.76 -11.58
C ASP A 61 -1.04 -5.25 -10.59
N ALA A 62 -1.29 -4.98 -9.31
CA ALA A 62 -0.30 -5.25 -8.28
C ALA A 62 -0.07 -6.76 -8.05
N ILE A 63 -1.10 -7.61 -8.17
CA ILE A 63 -0.97 -9.06 -7.95
C ILE A 63 0.00 -9.67 -8.96
N SER A 64 -0.13 -9.31 -10.24
CA SER A 64 0.76 -9.80 -11.31
C SER A 64 2.20 -9.38 -11.08
N VAL A 65 2.43 -8.09 -10.77
CA VAL A 65 3.78 -7.56 -10.51
C VAL A 65 4.41 -8.23 -9.30
N LEU A 66 3.65 -8.43 -8.21
CA LEU A 66 4.12 -9.09 -7.01
C LEU A 66 4.50 -10.56 -7.26
N ASN A 67 3.67 -11.27 -8.01
CA ASN A 67 3.96 -12.65 -8.41
C ASN A 67 5.23 -12.72 -9.26
N GLU A 68 5.40 -11.78 -10.19
CA GLU A 68 6.60 -11.70 -11.01
C GLU A 68 7.85 -11.43 -10.16
N MET A 69 7.79 -10.48 -9.24
CA MET A 69 8.87 -10.17 -8.30
C MET A 69 9.28 -11.40 -7.47
N LEU A 70 8.31 -12.22 -7.05
CA LEU A 70 8.55 -13.42 -6.26
C LEU A 70 9.10 -14.59 -7.10
N THR A 71 8.68 -14.70 -8.38
CA THR A 71 9.01 -15.85 -9.24
C THR A 71 10.35 -15.68 -9.92
N ASN A 72 10.65 -14.50 -10.42
CA ASN A 72 11.83 -14.28 -11.26
C ASN A 72 13.15 -14.25 -10.49
N GLY A 73 13.13 -14.33 -9.16
CA GLY A 73 14.35 -14.42 -8.33
C GLY A 73 15.39 -13.29 -8.55
N THR A 74 15.14 -12.45 -9.58
CA THR A 74 16.04 -11.41 -10.07
C THR A 74 16.11 -10.24 -9.12
N LEU A 75 15.16 -10.16 -8.20
CA LEU A 75 15.08 -9.14 -7.19
C LEU A 75 14.92 -9.82 -5.82
N LYS A 76 16.04 -10.15 -5.17
CA LYS A 76 16.05 -10.07 -3.70
C LYS A 76 15.80 -8.61 -3.31
N MET A 77 14.64 -8.08 -3.73
CA MET A 77 14.18 -6.78 -3.28
C MET A 77 13.65 -6.96 -1.88
N GLU A 78 14.46 -6.63 -0.94
CA GLU A 78 14.05 -6.52 0.44
C GLU A 78 13.60 -5.07 0.66
N PHE A 79 12.30 -4.87 0.79
CA PHE A 79 11.73 -3.56 1.07
C PHE A 79 11.81 -3.22 2.56
N ASP A 80 12.16 -2.00 2.88
CA ASP A 80 12.11 -1.49 4.26
C ASP A 80 10.67 -1.16 4.67
N PHE A 81 9.84 -0.75 3.69
CA PHE A 81 8.48 -0.30 3.90
C PHE A 81 7.58 -0.68 2.71
N VAL A 82 6.41 -1.21 2.99
CA VAL A 82 5.35 -1.49 2.03
C VAL A 82 4.10 -0.74 2.45
N PHE A 83 3.48 0.01 1.55
CA PHE A 83 2.21 0.67 1.78
C PHE A 83 1.15 0.07 0.86
N VAL A 84 0.05 -0.40 1.44
CA VAL A 84 -1.06 -1.02 0.73
C VAL A 84 -2.28 -0.12 0.81
N ASP A 85 -2.63 0.50 -0.30
CA ASP A 85 -3.83 1.29 -0.51
C ASP A 85 -4.42 0.88 -1.86
N ALA A 86 -5.15 -0.22 -1.86
CA ALA A 86 -5.63 -0.91 -3.06
C ALA A 86 -7.08 -1.34 -2.90
N ASP A 87 -7.57 -2.18 -3.80
CA ASP A 87 -8.88 -2.80 -3.71
C ASP A 87 -8.99 -3.71 -2.47
N LYS A 88 -9.91 -3.40 -1.60
CA LYS A 88 -10.04 -4.01 -0.27
C LYS A 88 -10.22 -5.54 -0.30
N PRO A 89 -10.93 -6.15 -1.29
CA PRO A 89 -11.05 -7.61 -1.37
C PRO A 89 -9.72 -8.36 -1.49
N ASN A 90 -8.68 -7.73 -2.03
CA ASN A 90 -7.38 -8.36 -2.22
C ASN A 90 -6.35 -8.06 -1.11
N TYR A 91 -6.70 -7.37 -0.05
CA TYR A 91 -5.74 -6.98 1.00
C TYR A 91 -5.02 -8.17 1.65
N ILE A 92 -5.69 -9.29 1.90
CA ILE A 92 -5.05 -10.50 2.43
C ILE A 92 -4.08 -11.09 1.40
N ASN A 93 -4.42 -11.08 0.11
CA ASN A 93 -3.53 -11.54 -0.95
C ASN A 93 -2.27 -10.67 -1.05
N TYR A 94 -2.44 -9.34 -0.97
CA TYR A 94 -1.31 -8.41 -0.93
C TYR A 94 -0.43 -8.65 0.30
N HIS A 95 -1.04 -8.92 1.47
CA HIS A 95 -0.29 -9.25 2.69
C HIS A 95 0.61 -10.46 2.50
N GLU A 96 0.06 -11.56 1.97
CA GLU A 96 0.79 -12.82 1.81
C GLU A 96 1.95 -12.72 0.79
N GLN A 97 1.89 -11.76 -0.09
CA GLN A 97 2.99 -11.47 -1.01
C GLN A 97 3.97 -10.46 -0.40
N ALA A 98 3.46 -9.37 0.19
CA ALA A 98 4.28 -8.33 0.80
C ALA A 98 5.19 -8.86 1.91
N ILE A 99 4.70 -9.80 2.73
CA ILE A 99 5.48 -10.39 3.83
C ILE A 99 6.71 -11.18 3.34
N LYS A 100 6.72 -11.62 2.09
CA LYS A 100 7.86 -12.31 1.46
C LYS A 100 8.87 -11.34 0.86
N LEU A 101 8.46 -10.09 0.63
CA LEU A 101 9.25 -9.05 -0.02
C LEU A 101 9.78 -8.01 0.97
N VAL A 102 9.15 -7.88 2.13
CA VAL A 102 9.60 -6.95 3.18
C VAL A 102 10.73 -7.59 4.00
N LYS A 103 11.69 -6.78 4.41
CA LYS A 103 12.77 -7.19 5.31
C LYS A 103 12.23 -7.63 6.66
N VAL A 104 12.96 -8.50 7.34
CA VAL A 104 12.74 -8.73 8.77
C VAL A 104 12.87 -7.39 9.51
N ARG A 105 11.87 -7.04 10.33
CA ARG A 105 11.69 -5.74 10.98
C ARG A 105 11.34 -4.58 10.03
N GLY A 106 11.01 -4.87 8.78
CA GLY A 106 10.38 -3.89 7.90
C GLY A 106 8.92 -3.68 8.27
N VAL A 107 8.28 -2.69 7.67
CA VAL A 107 6.91 -2.29 7.98
C VAL A 107 6.01 -2.50 6.78
N ILE A 108 4.83 -3.07 7.03
CA ILE A 108 3.73 -3.10 6.07
C ILE A 108 2.60 -2.26 6.65
N ALA A 109 2.23 -1.19 5.97
CA ALA A 109 1.14 -0.31 6.37
C ALA A 109 -0.07 -0.51 5.44
N TYR A 110 -1.26 -0.53 6.02
CA TYR A 110 -2.53 -0.65 5.30
C TYR A 110 -3.37 0.60 5.53
N ASP A 111 -3.88 1.16 4.44
CA ASP A 111 -4.79 2.30 4.53
C ASP A 111 -6.25 1.85 4.68
N ASN A 112 -7.05 2.71 5.32
CA ASN A 112 -8.50 2.56 5.50
C ASN A 112 -8.94 1.30 6.28
N ILE A 113 -8.18 0.87 7.27
CA ILE A 113 -8.49 -0.34 8.06
C ILE A 113 -9.68 -0.17 9.01
N LEU A 114 -10.12 1.05 9.25
CA LEU A 114 -11.34 1.34 10.01
C LEU A 114 -12.56 1.55 9.10
N TRP A 115 -12.33 1.80 7.81
CA TRP A 115 -13.35 1.96 6.76
C TRP A 115 -14.49 2.88 7.20
N TYR A 116 -14.11 4.14 7.53
CA TYR A 116 -15.03 5.15 8.06
C TYR A 116 -15.79 4.71 9.34
N GLY A 117 -15.16 3.92 10.19
CA GLY A 117 -15.77 3.36 11.39
C GLY A 117 -16.76 2.22 11.16
N SER A 118 -17.10 1.91 9.91
CA SER A 118 -18.12 0.91 9.56
C SER A 118 -17.79 -0.51 10.04
N VAL A 119 -16.52 -0.82 10.29
CA VAL A 119 -16.08 -2.14 10.76
C VAL A 119 -16.65 -2.52 12.12
N VAL A 120 -17.05 -1.53 12.94
CA VAL A 120 -17.66 -1.73 14.28
C VAL A 120 -19.13 -1.36 14.32
N SER A 121 -19.71 -0.82 13.24
CA SER A 121 -21.12 -0.46 13.16
C SER A 121 -22.00 -1.68 12.94
N ASN A 122 -23.30 -1.58 13.31
CA ASN A 122 -24.28 -2.58 12.93
C ASN A 122 -24.45 -2.59 11.40
N GLU A 123 -24.66 -3.77 10.80
CA GLU A 123 -24.71 -3.93 9.35
C GLU A 123 -25.83 -3.08 8.71
N GLU A 124 -26.96 -2.96 9.40
CA GLU A 124 -28.12 -2.19 8.94
C GLU A 124 -27.88 -0.66 8.93
N GLU A 125 -26.87 -0.19 9.66
CA GLU A 125 -26.52 1.23 9.75
C GLU A 125 -25.42 1.65 8.75
N VAL A 126 -24.84 0.66 8.05
CA VAL A 126 -23.72 0.92 7.14
C VAL A 126 -24.22 1.43 5.79
N PRO A 127 -23.77 2.61 5.32
CA PRO A 127 -24.09 3.11 4.00
C PRO A 127 -23.71 2.13 2.89
N GLU A 128 -24.53 1.99 1.87
CA GLU A 128 -24.38 1.02 0.78
C GLU A 128 -23.01 1.08 0.10
N PHE A 129 -22.47 2.29 -0.11
CA PHE A 129 -21.17 2.47 -0.74
C PHE A 129 -19.98 1.94 0.07
N LEU A 130 -20.15 1.73 1.39
CA LEU A 130 -19.12 1.13 2.25
C LEU A 130 -19.21 -0.40 2.32
N CYS A 131 -20.33 -1.01 1.93
CA CYS A 131 -20.57 -2.44 2.10
C CYS A 131 -19.53 -3.30 1.37
N ILE A 132 -19.10 -2.88 0.19
CA ILE A 132 -18.14 -3.64 -0.65
C ILE A 132 -16.77 -3.82 0.04
N GLY A 133 -16.29 -2.78 0.72
CA GLY A 133 -14.99 -2.82 1.40
C GLY A 133 -15.06 -3.32 2.84
N ARG A 134 -16.21 -3.19 3.51
CA ARG A 134 -16.37 -3.47 4.94
C ARG A 134 -16.00 -4.91 5.33
N LYS A 135 -16.61 -5.89 4.69
CA LYS A 135 -16.37 -7.30 5.00
C LYS A 135 -14.91 -7.70 4.75
N PRO A 136 -14.29 -7.41 3.61
CA PRO A 136 -12.86 -7.63 3.39
C PRO A 136 -11.95 -6.99 4.45
N ILE A 137 -12.25 -5.77 4.89
CA ILE A 137 -11.45 -5.10 5.92
C ILE A 137 -11.62 -5.77 7.29
N ILE A 138 -12.83 -6.17 7.67
CA ILE A 138 -13.04 -6.95 8.90
C ILE A 138 -12.26 -8.27 8.86
N GLU A 139 -12.26 -8.95 7.72
CA GLU A 139 -11.51 -10.19 7.53
C GLU A 139 -10.01 -9.95 7.61
N LEU A 140 -9.49 -8.90 6.97
CA LEU A 140 -8.09 -8.49 7.09
C LEU A 140 -7.70 -8.23 8.54
N ASN A 141 -8.47 -7.40 9.26
CA ASN A 141 -8.17 -7.04 10.63
C ASN A 141 -8.09 -8.27 11.55
N LYS A 142 -9.03 -9.21 11.40
CA LYS A 142 -8.99 -10.50 12.12
C LYS A 142 -7.79 -11.35 11.73
N TYR A 143 -7.49 -11.40 10.42
CA TYR A 143 -6.36 -12.15 9.89
C TYR A 143 -5.03 -11.63 10.42
N LEU A 144 -4.81 -10.33 10.39
CA LEU A 144 -3.60 -9.69 10.92
C LEU A 144 -3.48 -9.90 12.43
N ALA A 145 -4.57 -9.70 13.19
CA ALA A 145 -4.58 -9.86 14.64
C ALA A 145 -4.22 -11.29 15.12
N SER A 146 -4.48 -12.29 14.30
CA SER A 146 -4.18 -13.70 14.60
C SER A 146 -2.87 -14.19 13.96
N ASN A 147 -2.17 -13.37 13.19
CA ASN A 147 -0.99 -13.80 12.45
C ASN A 147 0.29 -13.77 13.31
N PRO A 148 0.87 -14.93 13.67
CA PRO A 148 2.03 -14.98 14.57
C PRO A 148 3.34 -14.52 13.92
N ARG A 149 3.34 -14.22 12.61
CA ARG A 149 4.54 -13.79 11.87
C ARG A 149 4.83 -12.30 12.00
N ILE A 150 3.89 -11.51 12.56
CA ILE A 150 3.95 -10.06 12.60
C ILE A 150 3.59 -9.52 13.98
N GLU A 151 4.09 -8.33 14.26
CA GLU A 151 3.59 -7.46 15.34
C GLU A 151 2.71 -6.38 14.71
N ILE A 152 1.59 -6.04 15.33
CA ILE A 152 0.64 -5.06 14.81
C ILE A 152 0.57 -3.82 15.70
N ALA A 153 0.43 -2.68 15.07
CA ALA A 153 0.06 -1.43 15.71
C ALA A 153 -1.00 -0.72 14.86
N GLN A 154 -2.06 -0.26 15.50
CA GLN A 154 -3.08 0.54 14.84
C GLN A 154 -2.87 2.00 15.18
N ILE A 155 -2.87 2.85 14.16
CA ILE A 155 -2.76 4.30 14.29
C ILE A 155 -4.04 4.91 13.75
N SER A 156 -4.80 5.59 14.59
CA SER A 156 -6.02 6.31 14.20
C SER A 156 -5.65 7.66 13.58
N ILE A 157 -5.30 7.62 12.29
CA ILE A 157 -5.04 8.80 11.47
C ILE A 157 -6.02 8.72 10.30
N ALA A 158 -6.96 9.64 10.18
CA ALA A 158 -8.05 9.57 9.19
C ALA A 158 -8.97 8.33 9.37
N ASP A 159 -9.95 8.15 8.50
CA ASP A 159 -11.01 7.12 8.59
C ASP A 159 -11.84 7.15 9.88
N VAL A 160 -11.69 8.16 10.69
CA VAL A 160 -12.57 8.46 11.83
C VAL A 160 -13.58 9.51 11.40
N ALA A 161 -14.84 9.14 11.48
CA ALA A 161 -15.94 10.08 11.32
C ALA A 161 -16.02 11.01 12.52
#